data_bd5a113f7e6efd20e0c051ecd615b563
#
_entry.id   bd5a113f7e6efd20e0c051ecd615b563
#
_cell.length_a   1.000
_cell.length_b   1.000
_cell.length_c   1.000
_cell.angle_alpha   90.00
_cell.angle_beta   90.00
_cell.angle_gamma   90.00
#
_symmetry.space_group_name_H-M   'P 1'
#
loop_
_entity.id
_entity.type
_entity.pdbx_description
1 polymer ?
#
loop_
_entity_poly.entity_id
_entity_poly.type
_entity_poly.pdbx_seq_one_letter_code
_entity_poly.pdbx_strand_id
1 'polypeptide(L)'
;MFVVLFLALGGILAALYMYNLKHKDLQKVKPDFVTTAFALQKEFEIDEIAATTKYINKVLEINGKIESVKAGEGNIISITLKTGSDFSFVICSFPSTINIENFVAGNQITLRGKCSGFLLDVLLNNCVVIEN
;
A
#
# COMPACT_ATOMS: atom_id res chain seq x y z
N MET A 1 -34.56 27.56 -8.75
CA MET A 1 -34.67 26.11 -8.89
C MET A 1 -33.56 25.52 -9.77
N PHE A 2 -33.26 26.10 -10.94
CA PHE A 2 -32.17 25.65 -11.81
C PHE A 2 -30.77 25.78 -11.19
N VAL A 3 -30.49 26.81 -10.40
CA VAL A 3 -29.19 27.05 -9.76
C VAL A 3 -28.87 25.97 -8.73
N VAL A 4 -29.86 25.52 -7.95
CA VAL A 4 -29.67 24.45 -6.96
C VAL A 4 -29.38 23.12 -7.64
N LEU A 5 -30.01 22.86 -8.78
CA LEU A 5 -29.79 21.65 -9.57
C LEU A 5 -28.38 21.62 -10.14
N PHE A 6 -27.85 22.74 -10.63
CA PHE A 6 -26.48 22.85 -11.13
C PHE A 6 -25.43 22.65 -10.03
N LEU A 7 -25.66 23.19 -8.84
CA LEU A 7 -24.77 23.05 -7.69
C LEU A 7 -24.74 21.58 -7.20
N ALA A 8 -25.89 20.90 -7.19
CA ALA A 8 -25.94 19.48 -6.82
C ALA A 8 -25.22 18.59 -7.82
N LEU A 9 -25.37 18.86 -9.12
CA LEU A 9 -24.68 18.12 -10.17
C LEU A 9 -23.17 18.32 -10.11
N GLY A 10 -22.72 19.56 -9.89
CA GLY A 10 -21.30 19.89 -9.73
C GLY A 10 -20.66 19.20 -8.52
N GLY A 11 -21.39 19.13 -7.41
CA GLY A 11 -20.93 18.43 -6.20
C GLY A 11 -20.80 16.93 -6.40
N ILE A 12 -21.73 16.31 -7.11
CA ILE A 12 -21.68 14.87 -7.41
C ILE A 12 -20.52 14.55 -8.34
N LEU A 13 -20.30 15.36 -9.39
CA LEU A 13 -19.17 15.17 -10.31
C LEU A 13 -17.82 15.34 -9.61
N ALA A 14 -17.69 16.32 -8.73
CA ALA A 14 -16.48 16.52 -7.93
C ALA A 14 -16.23 15.34 -6.99
N ALA A 15 -17.26 14.83 -6.33
CA ALA A 15 -17.15 13.67 -5.44
C ALA A 15 -16.75 12.41 -6.21
N LEU A 16 -17.33 12.16 -7.38
CA LEU A 16 -16.96 11.03 -8.25
C LEU A 16 -15.52 11.16 -8.77
N TYR A 17 -15.10 12.37 -9.13
CA TYR A 17 -13.73 12.64 -9.57
C TYR A 17 -12.73 12.35 -8.44
N MET A 18 -12.99 12.84 -7.23
CA MET A 18 -12.15 12.57 -6.05
C MET A 18 -12.15 11.09 -5.67
N TYR A 19 -13.28 10.40 -5.81
CA TYR A 19 -13.37 8.96 -5.56
C TYR A 19 -12.52 8.17 -6.54
N ASN A 20 -12.56 8.50 -7.82
CA ASN A 20 -11.73 7.84 -8.84
C ASN A 20 -10.23 8.10 -8.65
N LEU A 21 -9.84 9.25 -8.12
CA LEU A 21 -8.43 9.53 -7.79
C LEU A 21 -7.90 8.64 -6.66
N LYS A 22 -8.76 8.21 -5.74
CA LYS A 22 -8.37 7.34 -4.62
C LYS A 22 -8.09 5.88 -5.03
N HIS A 23 -8.61 5.46 -6.18
CA HIS A 23 -8.49 4.08 -6.66
C HIS A 23 -7.55 3.96 -7.86
N LYS A 24 -6.48 4.72 -7.85
CA LYS A 24 -5.47 4.67 -8.90
C LYS A 24 -4.81 3.28 -8.94
N ASP A 25 -4.79 2.66 -10.13
CA ASP A 25 -4.11 1.39 -10.34
C ASP A 25 -2.60 1.59 -10.28
N LEU A 26 -1.98 1.14 -9.18
CA LEU A 26 -0.55 1.30 -8.94
C LEU A 26 0.32 0.44 -9.86
N GLN A 27 -0.23 -0.53 -10.59
CA GLN A 27 0.52 -1.26 -11.62
C GLN A 27 0.98 -0.33 -12.75
N LYS A 28 0.21 0.71 -13.03
CA LYS A 28 0.45 1.68 -14.11
C LYS A 28 1.19 2.93 -13.64
N VAL A 29 1.39 3.09 -12.34
CA VAL A 29 2.05 4.25 -11.75
C VAL A 29 3.52 3.96 -11.57
N LYS A 30 4.39 4.88 -11.99
CA LYS A 30 5.82 4.79 -11.70
C LYS A 30 6.03 4.94 -10.19
N PRO A 31 6.77 4.02 -9.53
CA PRO A 31 7.04 4.16 -8.11
C PRO A 31 7.94 5.37 -7.84
N ASP A 32 7.70 6.04 -6.72
CA ASP A 32 8.56 7.13 -6.26
C ASP A 32 9.88 6.58 -5.71
N PHE A 33 9.84 5.41 -5.09
CA PHE A 33 11.01 4.70 -4.56
C PHE A 33 10.91 3.20 -4.82
N VAL A 34 12.05 2.59 -5.06
CA VAL A 34 12.20 1.14 -5.17
C VAL A 34 13.16 0.69 -4.09
N THR A 35 12.72 -0.21 -3.23
CA THR A 35 13.51 -0.69 -2.09
C THR A 35 13.12 -2.12 -1.71
N THR A 36 13.71 -2.63 -0.64
CA THR A 36 13.36 -3.93 -0.07
C THR A 36 12.64 -3.74 1.27
N ALA A 37 11.91 -4.75 1.72
CA ALA A 37 11.28 -4.72 3.02
C ALA A 37 12.31 -4.53 4.14
N PHE A 38 13.46 -5.19 4.03
CA PHE A 38 14.57 -5.06 4.96
C PHE A 38 15.09 -3.61 5.05
N ALA A 39 15.42 -3.00 3.91
CA ALA A 39 15.98 -1.65 3.87
C ALA A 39 14.98 -0.60 4.33
N LEU A 40 13.71 -0.74 3.94
CA LEU A 40 12.64 0.18 4.33
C LEU A 40 12.41 0.18 5.84
N GLN A 41 12.23 -0.98 6.44
CA GLN A 41 12.03 -1.12 7.88
C GLN A 41 13.22 -0.56 8.66
N LYS A 42 14.44 -0.82 8.17
CA LYS A 42 15.65 -0.34 8.82
C LYS A 42 15.75 1.19 8.82
N GLU A 43 15.33 1.86 7.74
CA GLU A 43 15.27 3.33 7.71
C GLU A 43 14.31 3.88 8.77
N PHE A 44 13.14 3.26 8.96
CA PHE A 44 12.19 3.65 10.01
C PHE A 44 12.74 3.39 11.42
N GLU A 45 13.46 2.31 11.59
CA GLU A 45 14.10 1.98 12.87
C GLU A 45 15.20 2.98 13.26
N ILE A 46 15.99 3.41 12.29
CA ILE A 46 17.11 4.35 12.54
C ILE A 46 16.58 5.75 12.82
N ASP A 47 15.63 6.25 12.04
CA ASP A 47 15.04 7.59 12.20
C ASP A 47 13.61 7.59 11.65
N GLU A 48 12.66 7.37 12.54
CA GLU A 48 11.22 7.31 12.19
C GLU A 48 10.72 8.63 11.58
N ILE A 49 11.16 9.77 12.11
CA ILE A 49 10.71 11.09 11.64
C ILE A 49 11.21 11.34 10.22
N ALA A 50 12.49 11.09 9.96
CA ALA A 50 13.06 11.26 8.63
C ALA A 50 12.46 10.29 7.61
N ALA A 51 12.27 9.02 7.99
CA ALA A 51 11.67 8.01 7.13
C ALA A 51 10.20 8.34 6.83
N THR A 52 9.43 8.76 7.82
CA THR A 52 8.04 9.20 7.64
C THR A 52 7.97 10.38 6.66
N THR A 53 8.80 11.38 6.84
CA THR A 53 8.86 12.55 5.94
C THR A 53 9.19 12.15 4.51
N LYS A 54 10.10 11.19 4.35
CA LYS A 54 10.54 10.70 3.03
C LYS A 54 9.47 9.88 2.30
N TYR A 55 8.78 8.99 3.02
CA TYR A 55 7.96 7.94 2.42
C TYR A 55 6.45 8.15 2.52
N ILE A 56 5.95 8.95 3.47
CA ILE A 56 4.51 9.10 3.67
C ILE A 56 3.81 9.55 2.38
N ASN A 57 2.71 8.90 2.03
CA ASN A 57 1.92 9.13 0.82
C ASN A 57 2.67 8.89 -0.51
N LYS A 58 3.87 8.32 -0.46
CA LYS A 58 4.63 7.95 -1.66
C LYS A 58 4.31 6.53 -2.11
N VAL A 59 4.43 6.30 -3.40
CA VAL A 59 4.28 4.96 -4.00
C VAL A 59 5.62 4.26 -3.93
N LEU A 60 5.65 3.14 -3.21
CA LEU A 60 6.85 2.35 -3.00
C LEU A 60 6.73 1.02 -3.74
N GLU A 61 7.78 0.63 -4.43
CA GLU A 61 7.94 -0.73 -4.95
C GLU A 61 8.86 -1.50 -4.01
N ILE A 62 8.33 -2.56 -3.42
CA ILE A 62 8.99 -3.32 -2.35
C ILE A 62 9.16 -4.76 -2.79
N ASN A 63 10.39 -5.26 -2.67
CA ASN A 63 10.69 -6.68 -2.78
C ASN A 63 10.95 -7.23 -1.38
N GLY A 64 10.40 -8.39 -1.08
CA GLY A 64 10.60 -9.06 0.19
C GLY A 64 10.08 -10.48 0.22
N LYS A 65 10.39 -11.18 1.29
CA LYS A 65 9.88 -12.53 1.57
C LYS A 65 8.56 -12.44 2.31
N ILE A 66 7.60 -13.25 1.92
CA ILE A 66 6.31 -13.36 2.61
C ILE A 66 6.50 -14.04 3.96
N GLU A 67 6.11 -13.36 5.03
CA GLU A 67 5.99 -13.95 6.37
C GLU A 67 4.65 -14.65 6.54
N SER A 68 3.57 -13.95 6.19
CA SER A 68 2.20 -14.47 6.32
C SER A 68 1.24 -13.76 5.37
N VAL A 69 0.14 -14.44 5.07
CA VAL A 69 -0.97 -13.90 4.30
C VAL A 69 -2.23 -14.06 5.13
N LYS A 70 -2.99 -12.99 5.31
CA LYS A 70 -4.21 -13.00 6.10
C LYS A 70 -5.37 -12.37 5.33
N ALA A 71 -6.53 -13.01 5.40
CA ALA A 71 -7.79 -12.42 4.94
C ALA A 71 -8.45 -11.71 6.12
N GLY A 72 -8.69 -10.42 6.00
CA GLY A 72 -9.36 -9.60 7.01
C GLY A 72 -10.82 -9.34 6.67
N GLU A 73 -11.46 -8.48 7.45
CA GLU A 73 -12.83 -8.04 7.21
C GLU A 73 -12.95 -7.27 5.90
N GLY A 74 -14.11 -7.37 5.24
CA GLY A 74 -14.41 -6.63 4.01
C GLY A 74 -13.61 -7.05 2.80
N ASN A 75 -13.15 -8.31 2.74
CA ASN A 75 -12.34 -8.87 1.65
C ASN A 75 -10.96 -8.20 1.48
N ILE A 76 -10.47 -7.54 2.53
CA ILE A 76 -9.12 -6.99 2.53
C ILE A 76 -8.12 -8.12 2.80
N ILE A 77 -7.12 -8.22 1.93
CA ILE A 77 -6.02 -9.16 2.07
C ILE A 77 -4.80 -8.39 2.58
N SER A 78 -4.14 -8.93 3.59
CA SER A 78 -2.88 -8.37 4.11
C SER A 78 -1.76 -9.38 3.90
N ILE A 79 -0.68 -8.92 3.27
CA ILE A 79 0.56 -9.68 3.14
C ILE A 79 1.60 -9.02 4.01
N THR A 80 2.15 -9.79 4.95
CA THR A 80 3.23 -9.34 5.83
C THR A 80 4.56 -9.81 5.24
N LEU A 81 5.49 -8.88 5.07
CA LEU A 81 6.81 -9.15 4.54
C LEU A 81 7.85 -9.17 5.66
N LYS A 82 8.75 -10.14 5.59
CA LYS A 82 9.91 -10.25 6.50
C LYS A 82 10.84 -9.06 6.33
N THR A 83 11.41 -8.66 7.45
CA THR A 83 12.48 -7.67 7.54
C THR A 83 13.68 -8.29 8.27
N GLY A 84 14.66 -7.48 8.62
CA GLY A 84 15.75 -7.95 9.51
C GLY A 84 15.36 -7.98 10.99
N SER A 85 14.14 -7.54 11.33
CA SER A 85 13.61 -7.51 12.71
C SER A 85 12.66 -8.67 12.95
N ASP A 86 12.68 -9.25 14.16
CA ASP A 86 11.71 -10.24 14.60
C ASP A 86 10.40 -9.60 15.09
N PHE A 87 10.35 -8.29 15.24
CA PHE A 87 9.24 -7.57 15.88
C PHE A 87 8.60 -6.51 14.99
N SER A 88 9.23 -6.18 13.86
CA SER A 88 8.76 -5.13 12.97
C SER A 88 8.78 -5.61 11.53
N PHE A 89 7.66 -5.50 10.85
CA PHE A 89 7.44 -6.03 9.51
C PHE A 89 6.99 -4.91 8.55
N VAL A 90 6.85 -5.26 7.29
CA VAL A 90 6.15 -4.43 6.31
C VAL A 90 4.82 -5.11 6.03
N ILE A 91 3.72 -4.42 6.31
CA ILE A 91 2.36 -4.93 6.10
C ILE A 91 1.74 -4.25 4.89
N CYS A 92 1.33 -5.06 3.92
CA CYS A 92 0.78 -4.60 2.64
C CYS A 92 -0.69 -4.99 2.56
N SER A 93 -1.57 -4.00 2.43
CA SER A 93 -3.01 -4.20 2.31
C SER A 93 -3.46 -4.07 0.87
N PHE A 94 -4.23 -5.05 0.41
CA PHE A 94 -4.79 -5.13 -0.94
C PHE A 94 -6.29 -4.84 -0.89
N PRO A 95 -6.79 -3.91 -1.71
CA PRO A 95 -8.18 -3.42 -1.59
C PRO A 95 -9.25 -4.38 -2.12
N SER A 96 -8.88 -5.47 -2.79
CA SER A 96 -9.84 -6.44 -3.29
C SER A 96 -9.18 -7.75 -3.68
N THR A 97 -9.99 -8.65 -4.18
CA THR A 97 -9.81 -10.02 -4.58
C THR A 97 -8.52 -10.33 -5.36
N ILE A 98 -7.39 -10.43 -4.67
CA ILE A 98 -6.27 -11.19 -5.20
C ILE A 98 -6.45 -12.66 -4.81
N ASN A 99 -5.98 -13.56 -5.66
CA ASN A 99 -6.02 -14.99 -5.32
C ASN A 99 -4.87 -15.30 -4.36
N ILE A 100 -5.22 -15.47 -3.08
CA ILE A 100 -4.24 -15.72 -2.01
C ILE A 100 -3.57 -17.10 -2.10
N GLU A 101 -4.15 -18.02 -2.87
CA GLU A 101 -3.59 -19.37 -3.04
C GLU A 101 -2.21 -19.37 -3.70
N ASN A 102 -1.91 -18.33 -4.48
CA ASN A 102 -0.63 -18.16 -5.15
C ASN A 102 0.47 -17.60 -4.23
N PHE A 103 0.13 -17.17 -3.01
CA PHE A 103 1.07 -16.52 -2.10
C PHE A 103 1.38 -17.44 -0.92
N VAL A 104 2.61 -17.92 -0.88
CA VAL A 104 3.09 -18.88 0.12
C VAL A 104 4.18 -18.23 0.96
N ALA A 105 4.09 -18.39 2.29
CA ALA A 105 5.13 -17.95 3.22
C ALA A 105 6.50 -18.49 2.81
N GLY A 106 7.50 -17.64 2.83
CA GLY A 106 8.86 -17.93 2.40
C GLY A 106 9.20 -17.59 0.96
N ASN A 107 8.18 -17.39 0.11
CA ASN A 107 8.41 -16.98 -1.27
C ASN A 107 8.72 -15.47 -1.37
N GLN A 108 9.50 -15.12 -2.39
CA GLN A 108 9.77 -13.72 -2.73
C GLN A 108 8.60 -13.13 -3.49
N ILE A 109 8.31 -11.87 -3.22
CA ILE A 109 7.28 -11.11 -3.92
C ILE A 109 7.75 -9.68 -4.15
N THR A 110 7.36 -9.11 -5.27
CA THR A 110 7.48 -7.67 -5.54
C THR A 110 6.09 -7.07 -5.61
N LEU A 111 5.89 -6.01 -4.87
CA LEU A 111 4.60 -5.32 -4.83
C LEU A 111 4.80 -3.81 -4.82
N ARG A 112 3.77 -3.09 -5.21
CA ARG A 112 3.68 -1.64 -5.11
C ARG A 112 2.55 -1.26 -4.18
N GLY A 113 2.80 -0.28 -3.33
CA GLY A 113 1.79 0.25 -2.43
C GLY A 113 2.10 1.68 -2.02
N LYS A 114 1.10 2.36 -1.50
CA LYS A 114 1.24 3.71 -0.97
C LYS A 114 1.55 3.63 0.52
N CYS A 115 2.67 4.25 0.94
CA CYS A 115 3.04 4.27 2.34
C CYS A 115 2.07 5.13 3.14
N SER A 116 1.41 4.54 4.13
CA SER A 116 0.47 5.23 5.00
C SER A 116 1.03 5.58 6.37
N GLY A 117 2.14 4.98 6.76
CA GLY A 117 2.80 5.31 8.03
C GLY A 117 3.56 4.16 8.65
N PHE A 118 3.96 4.38 9.89
CA PHE A 118 4.69 3.43 10.70
C PHE A 118 4.08 3.37 12.10
N LEU A 119 3.56 2.19 12.47
CA LEU A 119 3.06 1.87 13.80
C LEU A 119 3.68 0.53 14.21
N LEU A 120 4.93 0.56 14.66
CA LEU A 120 5.77 -0.61 14.87
C LEU A 120 6.10 -1.34 13.56
N ASP A 121 5.12 -1.50 12.68
CA ASP A 121 5.25 -2.02 11.32
C ASP A 121 5.12 -0.89 10.30
N VAL A 122 5.79 -1.03 9.16
CA VAL A 122 5.59 -0.12 8.02
C VAL A 122 4.31 -0.54 7.31
N LEU A 123 3.39 0.41 7.10
CA LEU A 123 2.08 0.14 6.53
C LEU A 123 1.99 0.67 5.09
N LEU A 124 1.63 -0.21 4.15
CA LEU A 124 1.37 0.11 2.75
C LEU A 124 -0.07 -0.19 2.40
N ASN A 125 -0.75 0.74 1.74
CA ASN A 125 -2.13 0.63 1.30
C ASN A 125 -2.24 0.58 -0.22
N ASN A 126 -3.39 0.13 -0.71
CA ASN A 126 -3.69 0.01 -2.14
C ASN A 126 -2.65 -0.80 -2.90
N CYS A 127 -2.15 -1.83 -2.27
CA CYS A 127 -1.07 -2.63 -2.85
C CYS A 127 -1.53 -3.43 -4.06
N VAL A 128 -0.62 -3.57 -5.01
CA VAL A 128 -0.75 -4.45 -6.18
C VAL A 128 0.50 -5.30 -6.30
N VAL A 129 0.35 -6.51 -6.81
CA VAL A 129 1.49 -7.39 -7.11
C VAL A 129 2.10 -6.97 -8.43
N ILE A 130 3.42 -6.84 -8.45
CA ILE A 130 4.18 -6.58 -9.66
C ILE A 130 4.75 -7.90 -10.15
N GLU A 131 4.29 -8.32 -11.31
CA GLU A 131 4.83 -9.50 -11.98
C GLU A 131 6.08 -9.13 -12.77
N ASN A 132 7.10 -9.92 -12.58
CA ASN A 132 8.35 -9.78 -13.34
C ASN A 132 8.27 -10.56 -14.66
#